data_89a217e12ed5c155a92f9d5a2ef25b80
#
_entry.id   89a217e12ed5c155a92f9d5a2ef25b80
#
_cell.length_a   1.000
_cell.length_b   1.000
_cell.length_c   1.000
_cell.angle_alpha   90.00
_cell.angle_beta   90.00
_cell.angle_gamma   90.00
#
_symmetry.space_group_name_H-M   'P 1'
#
loop_
_entity.id
_entity.type
_entity.pdbx_description
1 polymer ?
#
loop_
_entity_poly.entity_id
_entity_poly.type
_entity_poly.pdbx_seq_one_letter_code
_entity_poly.pdbx_strand_id
1 'polypeptide(L)'
;STAIIVFGLGLTLLFVGRVPILKILSLIGGGLALIMFVVLIHKAIPDLGLLPRLETWENRIFNRLDDDKSGIENAQAMNAKLAIYNGRATTDNFGVVGQGMGSGQLKGYLPEAYADFYYASFVEELGPIWAFVLIMLYLILLYRIIRIGLKSESLFETYTCIGIGILVLSQASVNMLVCTGIFPVTGQNMPLLAMGGSALI
;
A
#
# COMPACT_ATOMS: atom_id res chain seq x y z
N SER A 1 -7.09 -4.21 -3.72
CA SER A 1 -6.16 -3.69 -2.70
C SER A 1 -6.88 -2.87 -1.64
N THR A 2 -7.64 -1.84 -2.02
CA THR A 2 -8.38 -0.96 -1.09
C THR A 2 -9.31 -1.74 -0.14
N ALA A 3 -10.01 -2.76 -0.63
CA ALA A 3 -10.88 -3.60 0.18
C ALA A 3 -10.13 -4.30 1.34
N ILE A 4 -8.89 -4.74 1.11
CA ILE A 4 -8.07 -5.38 2.14
C ILE A 4 -7.67 -4.37 3.21
N ILE A 5 -7.33 -3.14 2.81
CA ILE A 5 -6.98 -2.06 3.75
C ILE A 5 -8.20 -1.70 4.61
N VAL A 6 -9.37 -1.51 3.98
CA VAL A 6 -10.61 -1.20 4.70
C VAL A 6 -11.03 -2.35 5.62
N PHE A 7 -10.89 -3.60 5.19
CA PHE A 7 -11.16 -4.76 6.02
C PHE A 7 -10.18 -4.84 7.22
N GLY A 8 -8.89 -4.64 6.98
CA GLY A 8 -7.88 -4.58 8.03
C GLY A 8 -8.15 -3.44 9.02
N LEU A 9 -8.57 -2.27 8.52
CA LEU A 9 -9.00 -1.15 9.36
C LEU A 9 -10.19 -1.53 10.25
N GLY A 10 -11.21 -2.16 9.67
CA GLY A 10 -12.37 -2.64 10.43
C GLY A 10 -11.97 -3.61 11.54
N LEU A 11 -11.09 -4.56 11.24
CA LEU A 11 -10.58 -5.51 12.25
C LEU A 11 -9.79 -4.82 13.36
N THR A 12 -8.94 -3.85 13.01
CA THR A 12 -8.18 -3.10 14.03
C THR A 12 -9.07 -2.27 14.93
N LEU A 13 -10.11 -1.62 14.37
CA LEU A 13 -11.10 -0.89 15.17
C LEU A 13 -11.92 -1.80 16.08
N LEU A 14 -12.30 -3.00 15.61
CA LEU A 14 -12.97 -3.99 16.45
C LEU A 14 -12.07 -4.45 17.60
N PHE A 15 -10.77 -4.65 17.33
CA PHE A 15 -9.79 -5.03 18.35
C PHE A 15 -9.59 -3.92 19.38
N VAL A 16 -9.41 -2.67 18.94
CA VAL A 16 -9.30 -1.49 19.83
C VAL A 16 -10.61 -1.28 20.64
N GLY A 17 -11.77 -1.56 20.02
CA GLY A 17 -13.08 -1.53 20.65
C GLY A 17 -13.33 -2.65 21.67
N ARG A 18 -12.29 -3.45 22.02
CA ARG A 18 -12.37 -4.56 22.99
C ARG A 18 -13.44 -5.61 22.66
N VAL A 19 -13.73 -5.79 21.38
CA VAL A 19 -14.61 -6.88 20.95
C VAL A 19 -13.91 -8.21 21.25
N PRO A 20 -14.61 -9.22 21.85
CA PRO A 20 -13.98 -10.49 22.16
C PRO A 20 -13.39 -11.13 20.91
N ILE A 21 -12.14 -11.59 21.01
CA ILE A 21 -11.33 -12.15 19.93
C ILE A 21 -12.09 -13.26 19.17
N LEU A 22 -12.90 -14.03 19.87
CA LEU A 22 -13.70 -15.10 19.26
C LEU A 22 -14.68 -14.56 18.19
N LYS A 23 -15.28 -13.39 18.40
CA LYS A 23 -16.15 -12.73 17.41
C LYS A 23 -15.36 -12.20 16.21
N ILE A 24 -14.18 -11.66 16.46
CA ILE A 24 -13.27 -11.20 15.37
C ILE A 24 -12.85 -12.41 14.52
N LEU A 25 -12.50 -13.52 15.18
CA LEU A 25 -12.10 -14.76 14.49
C LEU A 25 -13.27 -15.35 13.69
N SER A 26 -14.50 -15.32 14.23
CA SER A 26 -15.70 -15.76 13.52
C SER A 26 -16.00 -14.88 12.30
N LEU A 27 -15.74 -13.58 12.37
CA LEU A 27 -15.89 -12.66 11.24
C LEU A 27 -14.88 -12.97 10.13
N ILE A 28 -13.62 -13.19 10.50
CA ILE A 28 -12.55 -13.57 9.55
C ILE A 28 -12.88 -14.94 8.93
N GLY A 29 -13.24 -15.92 9.74
CA GLY A 29 -13.61 -17.26 9.28
C GLY A 29 -14.84 -17.25 8.35
N GLY A 30 -15.87 -16.47 8.71
CA GLY A 30 -17.04 -16.27 7.85
C GLY A 30 -16.70 -15.61 6.53
N GLY A 31 -15.83 -14.59 6.54
CA GLY A 31 -15.34 -13.93 5.33
C GLY A 31 -14.56 -14.88 4.42
N LEU A 32 -13.64 -15.67 4.98
CA LEU A 32 -12.88 -16.68 4.23
C LEU A 32 -13.79 -17.79 3.69
N ALA A 33 -14.77 -18.26 4.48
CA ALA A 33 -15.75 -19.25 4.04
C ALA A 33 -16.59 -18.73 2.87
N LEU A 34 -17.01 -17.46 2.92
CA LEU A 34 -17.75 -16.82 1.85
C LEU A 34 -16.90 -16.70 0.57
N ILE A 35 -15.65 -16.28 0.68
CA ILE A 35 -14.72 -16.23 -0.46
C ILE A 35 -14.54 -17.64 -1.05
N MET A 36 -14.31 -18.64 -0.22
CA MET A 36 -14.15 -20.03 -0.66
C MET A 36 -15.40 -20.55 -1.35
N PHE A 37 -16.59 -20.24 -0.82
CA PHE A 37 -17.88 -20.60 -1.41
C PHE A 37 -18.06 -19.96 -2.80
N VAL A 38 -17.73 -18.68 -2.94
CA VAL A 38 -17.82 -17.96 -4.22
C VAL A 38 -16.84 -18.53 -5.25
N VAL A 39 -15.61 -18.88 -4.84
CA VAL A 39 -14.61 -19.55 -5.70
C VAL A 39 -15.09 -20.94 -6.14
N LEU A 40 -15.71 -21.71 -5.24
CA LEU A 40 -16.27 -23.03 -5.56
C LEU A 40 -17.42 -22.93 -6.57
N ILE A 41 -18.33 -21.96 -6.42
CA ILE A 41 -19.40 -21.71 -7.38
C ILE A 41 -18.83 -21.33 -8.75
N HIS A 42 -17.83 -20.46 -8.79
CA HIS A 42 -17.19 -20.05 -10.04
C HIS A 42 -16.53 -21.23 -10.77
N LYS A 43 -15.88 -22.15 -10.03
CA LYS A 43 -15.33 -23.40 -10.60
C LYS A 43 -16.41 -24.39 -11.06
N ALA A 44 -17.56 -24.41 -10.38
CA ALA A 44 -18.67 -25.32 -10.72
C ALA A 44 -19.49 -24.85 -11.94
N ILE A 45 -19.59 -23.52 -12.14
CA ILE A 45 -20.39 -22.92 -13.21
C ILE A 45 -19.58 -21.78 -13.85
N PRO A 46 -18.67 -22.09 -14.81
CA PRO A 46 -17.78 -21.08 -15.43
C PRO A 46 -18.54 -20.01 -16.21
N ASP A 47 -19.73 -20.34 -16.76
CA ASP A 47 -20.51 -19.44 -17.60
C ASP A 47 -21.22 -18.28 -16.87
N LEU A 48 -21.24 -18.27 -15.54
CA LEU A 48 -21.94 -17.23 -14.79
C LEU A 48 -21.25 -15.86 -14.80
N GLY A 49 -20.00 -15.75 -15.26
CA GLY A 49 -19.29 -14.48 -15.42
C GLY A 49 -19.22 -13.62 -14.14
N LEU A 50 -19.51 -14.20 -12.96
CA LEU A 50 -19.71 -13.47 -11.70
C LEU A 50 -18.48 -12.75 -11.20
N LEU A 51 -17.28 -13.15 -11.63
CA LEU A 51 -16.03 -12.61 -11.08
C LEU A 51 -14.92 -12.48 -12.15
N PRO A 52 -15.04 -11.54 -13.09
CA PRO A 52 -13.96 -11.27 -14.06
C PRO A 52 -12.66 -10.81 -13.39
N ARG A 53 -12.72 -10.42 -12.11
CA ARG A 53 -11.55 -10.00 -11.33
C ARG A 53 -10.84 -11.16 -10.63
N LEU A 54 -11.43 -12.34 -10.46
CA LEU A 54 -10.73 -13.47 -9.85
C LEU A 54 -9.61 -14.00 -10.74
N GLU A 55 -9.80 -14.07 -12.05
CA GLU A 55 -8.74 -14.43 -12.99
C GLU A 55 -7.56 -13.44 -12.90
N THR A 56 -7.86 -12.16 -12.71
CA THR A 56 -6.83 -11.13 -12.50
C THR A 56 -6.07 -11.34 -11.18
N TRP A 57 -6.75 -11.77 -10.11
CA TRP A 57 -6.13 -12.06 -8.82
C TRP A 57 -5.33 -13.36 -8.84
N GLU A 58 -5.88 -14.38 -9.46
CA GLU A 58 -5.22 -15.68 -9.67
C GLU A 58 -3.94 -15.47 -10.49
N ASN A 59 -4.03 -14.72 -11.58
CA ASN A 59 -2.88 -14.35 -12.39
C ASN A 59 -1.84 -13.52 -11.61
N ARG A 60 -2.24 -12.60 -10.75
CA ARG A 60 -1.32 -11.79 -9.94
C ARG A 60 -0.61 -12.58 -8.84
N ILE A 61 -1.24 -13.60 -8.28
CA ILE A 61 -0.67 -14.43 -7.22
C ILE A 61 0.20 -15.56 -7.81
N PHE A 62 -0.30 -16.24 -8.84
CA PHE A 62 0.38 -17.41 -9.43
C PHE A 62 1.46 -17.01 -10.43
N ASN A 63 1.27 -15.96 -11.24
CA ASN A 63 2.29 -15.51 -12.20
C ASN A 63 3.50 -14.84 -11.53
N ARG A 64 3.43 -14.56 -10.24
CA ARG A 64 4.60 -14.13 -9.46
C ARG A 64 5.58 -15.27 -9.21
N LEU A 65 5.13 -16.51 -9.35
CA LEU A 65 5.95 -17.73 -9.24
C LEU A 65 6.51 -18.15 -10.61
N ASP A 66 5.90 -17.67 -11.71
CA ASP A 66 6.38 -17.88 -13.08
C ASP A 66 6.93 -16.55 -13.61
N ASP A 67 8.24 -16.41 -13.64
CA ASP A 67 9.00 -15.21 -14.08
C ASP A 67 8.71 -14.76 -15.52
N ASP A 68 7.99 -15.55 -16.31
CA ASP A 68 7.88 -15.39 -17.77
C ASP A 68 6.61 -14.68 -18.28
N LYS A 69 5.59 -14.41 -17.46
CA LYS A 69 4.26 -14.03 -17.98
C LYS A 69 3.70 -12.64 -17.61
N SER A 70 4.33 -11.89 -16.74
CA SER A 70 3.85 -10.56 -16.33
C SER A 70 4.76 -9.42 -16.80
N GLY A 71 4.99 -9.30 -18.08
CA GLY A 71 5.99 -8.39 -18.65
C GLY A 71 5.87 -6.91 -18.21
N ILE A 72 4.66 -6.38 -18.04
CA ILE A 72 4.45 -4.96 -17.72
C ILE A 72 4.51 -4.70 -16.21
N GLU A 73 3.85 -5.51 -15.37
CA GLU A 73 3.86 -5.33 -13.92
C GLU A 73 5.24 -5.62 -13.31
N ASN A 74 5.96 -6.61 -13.84
CA ASN A 74 7.35 -6.89 -13.46
C ASN A 74 8.30 -5.77 -13.91
N ALA A 75 8.11 -5.21 -15.10
CA ALA A 75 8.90 -4.07 -15.58
C ALA A 75 8.68 -2.83 -14.70
N GLN A 76 7.44 -2.55 -14.27
CA GLN A 76 7.13 -1.44 -13.38
C GLN A 76 7.78 -1.62 -12.00
N ALA A 77 7.65 -2.81 -11.40
CA ALA A 77 8.28 -3.12 -10.12
C ALA A 77 9.81 -3.08 -10.20
N MET A 78 10.38 -3.54 -11.32
CA MET A 78 11.82 -3.50 -11.57
C MET A 78 12.32 -2.07 -11.74
N ASN A 79 11.60 -1.25 -12.50
CA ASN A 79 11.94 0.16 -12.68
C ASN A 79 11.85 0.93 -11.36
N ALA A 80 10.86 0.64 -10.50
CA ALA A 80 10.77 1.22 -9.17
C ALA A 80 11.98 0.86 -8.28
N LYS A 81 12.42 -0.40 -8.32
CA LYS A 81 13.64 -0.83 -7.61
C LYS A 81 14.89 -0.15 -8.16
N LEU A 82 15.00 -0.02 -9.49
CA LEU A 82 16.11 0.70 -10.15
C LEU A 82 16.13 2.17 -9.73
N ALA A 83 14.98 2.83 -9.63
CA ALA A 83 14.89 4.21 -9.16
C ALA A 83 15.40 4.35 -7.72
N ILE A 84 14.99 3.45 -6.81
CA ILE A 84 15.49 3.43 -5.43
C ILE A 84 17.02 3.20 -5.41
N TYR A 85 17.52 2.29 -6.27
CA TYR A 85 18.96 2.04 -6.39
C TYR A 85 19.70 3.27 -6.94
N ASN A 86 19.17 3.92 -7.95
CA ASN A 86 19.74 5.13 -8.54
C ASN A 86 19.80 6.29 -7.54
N GLY A 87 18.78 6.44 -6.71
CA GLY A 87 18.77 7.44 -5.63
C GLY A 87 19.91 7.24 -4.60
N ARG A 88 20.42 6.01 -4.49
CA ARG A 88 21.57 5.67 -3.64
C ARG A 88 22.92 5.85 -4.36
N ALA A 89 22.92 5.68 -5.69
CA ALA A 89 24.15 5.54 -6.48
C ALA A 89 24.77 6.89 -6.91
N THR A 90 24.15 8.04 -6.57
CA THR A 90 24.63 9.33 -7.07
C THR A 90 25.88 9.81 -6.33
N THR A 91 26.81 10.22 -7.10
CA THR A 91 28.00 11.12 -7.08
C THR A 91 28.71 11.40 -5.76
N ASP A 92 28.09 11.30 -4.62
CA ASP A 92 28.76 11.52 -3.33
C ASP A 92 29.26 10.20 -2.78
N ASN A 93 30.48 10.18 -2.26
CA ASN A 93 31.14 9.01 -1.67
C ASN A 93 30.34 8.31 -0.54
N PHE A 94 29.20 8.85 -0.16
CA PHE A 94 28.32 8.31 0.89
C PHE A 94 26.97 7.76 0.37
N GLY A 95 26.59 7.98 -0.90
CA GLY A 95 25.32 7.49 -1.46
C GLY A 95 24.07 8.00 -0.71
N VAL A 96 24.12 9.23 -0.25
CA VAL A 96 23.17 9.81 0.70
C VAL A 96 22.20 10.78 0.04
N VAL A 97 22.67 11.48 -0.99
CA VAL A 97 21.93 12.51 -1.71
C VAL A 97 21.44 11.92 -3.03
N GLY A 98 20.14 12.07 -3.32
CA GLY A 98 19.54 11.62 -4.56
C GLY A 98 20.02 12.38 -5.79
N GLN A 99 19.42 12.09 -6.96
CA GLN A 99 19.81 12.71 -8.24
C GLN A 99 19.48 14.21 -8.33
N GLY A 100 18.72 14.73 -7.39
CA GLY A 100 18.20 16.10 -7.39
C GLY A 100 16.74 16.18 -7.81
N MET A 101 16.04 17.19 -7.32
CA MET A 101 14.62 17.40 -7.64
C MET A 101 14.44 17.58 -9.15
N GLY A 102 13.53 16.83 -9.73
CA GLY A 102 13.20 16.88 -11.15
C GLY A 102 14.14 16.08 -12.06
N SER A 103 15.26 15.54 -11.55
CA SER A 103 16.24 14.80 -12.34
C SER A 103 16.00 13.29 -12.39
N GLY A 104 14.97 12.78 -11.70
CA GLY A 104 14.65 11.37 -11.66
C GLY A 104 14.31 10.81 -13.04
N GLN A 105 14.92 9.68 -13.39
CA GLN A 105 14.72 9.00 -14.68
C GLN A 105 13.42 8.20 -14.71
N LEU A 106 12.91 7.78 -13.55
CA LEU A 106 11.68 6.99 -13.41
C LEU A 106 10.48 7.64 -14.12
N LYS A 107 10.42 8.96 -14.13
CA LYS A 107 9.36 9.75 -14.77
C LYS A 107 9.22 9.47 -16.28
N GLY A 108 10.31 9.11 -16.96
CA GLY A 108 10.32 8.78 -18.39
C GLY A 108 9.90 7.35 -18.71
N TYR A 109 9.96 6.45 -17.73
CA TYR A 109 9.73 5.02 -17.92
C TYR A 109 8.43 4.51 -17.28
N LEU A 110 7.82 5.28 -16.36
CA LEU A 110 6.59 4.91 -15.66
C LEU A 110 5.57 6.04 -15.78
N PRO A 111 4.48 5.84 -16.54
CA PRO A 111 3.39 6.84 -16.67
C PRO A 111 2.75 7.22 -15.32
N GLU A 112 2.70 6.27 -14.38
CA GLU A 112 2.09 6.40 -13.05
C GLU A 112 3.12 6.68 -11.93
N ALA A 113 4.34 7.16 -12.29
CA ALA A 113 5.41 7.39 -11.32
C ALA A 113 5.01 8.34 -10.17
N TYR A 114 4.18 9.35 -10.47
CA TYR A 114 3.73 10.34 -9.48
C TYR A 114 2.54 9.88 -8.62
N ALA A 115 1.90 8.79 -8.98
CA ALA A 115 0.76 8.23 -8.26
C ALA A 115 1.17 6.98 -7.48
N ASP A 116 1.28 5.86 -8.15
CA ASP A 116 1.42 4.54 -7.54
C ASP A 116 2.85 4.24 -7.08
N PHE A 117 3.86 4.86 -7.69
CA PHE A 117 5.28 4.66 -7.38
C PHE A 117 5.95 5.92 -6.81
N TYR A 118 5.16 6.76 -6.14
CA TYR A 118 5.64 8.02 -5.59
C TYR A 118 6.86 7.86 -4.69
N TYR A 119 6.87 6.85 -3.80
CA TYR A 119 7.99 6.61 -2.90
C TYR A 119 9.29 6.30 -3.66
N ALA A 120 9.23 5.52 -4.74
CA ALA A 120 10.42 5.23 -5.55
C ALA A 120 10.96 6.49 -6.23
N SER A 121 10.08 7.31 -6.81
CA SER A 121 10.46 8.60 -7.40
C SER A 121 11.04 9.56 -6.35
N PHE A 122 10.46 9.60 -5.16
CA PHE A 122 10.94 10.42 -4.04
C PHE A 122 12.36 10.02 -3.60
N VAL A 123 12.61 8.70 -3.47
CA VAL A 123 13.94 8.19 -3.10
C VAL A 123 14.96 8.45 -4.21
N GLU A 124 14.58 8.32 -5.49
CA GLU A 124 15.45 8.60 -6.62
C GLU A 124 15.93 10.07 -6.61
N GLU A 125 15.02 11.00 -6.38
CA GLU A 125 15.31 12.44 -6.43
C GLU A 125 16.03 12.95 -5.19
N LEU A 126 15.58 12.56 -4.01
CA LEU A 126 16.05 13.14 -2.73
C LEU A 126 17.03 12.24 -1.97
N GLY A 127 17.05 10.95 -2.29
CA GLY A 127 17.95 9.99 -1.65
C GLY A 127 17.39 9.32 -0.40
N PRO A 128 18.12 8.33 0.15
CA PRO A 128 17.66 7.48 1.25
C PRO A 128 17.50 8.22 2.59
N ILE A 129 18.26 9.29 2.85
CA ILE A 129 18.07 10.08 4.07
C ILE A 129 16.69 10.72 4.10
N TRP A 130 16.29 11.36 3.01
CA TRP A 130 14.96 11.97 2.93
C TRP A 130 13.85 10.94 2.93
N ALA A 131 14.10 9.74 2.38
CA ALA A 131 13.18 8.61 2.52
C ALA A 131 12.96 8.23 4.00
N PHE A 132 14.02 8.18 4.80
CA PHE A 132 13.93 7.94 6.24
C PHE A 132 13.21 9.08 6.97
N VAL A 133 13.50 10.34 6.64
CA VAL A 133 12.79 11.50 7.19
C VAL A 133 11.29 11.42 6.87
N LEU A 134 10.93 11.01 5.66
CA LEU A 134 9.54 10.84 5.26
C LEU A 134 8.82 9.78 6.11
N ILE A 135 9.44 8.63 6.34
CA ILE A 135 8.90 7.59 7.23
C ILE A 135 8.70 8.14 8.64
N MET A 136 9.69 8.89 9.17
CA MET A 136 9.59 9.52 10.49
C MET A 136 8.43 10.52 10.55
N LEU A 137 8.19 11.30 9.50
CA LEU A 137 7.06 12.23 9.44
C LEU A 137 5.71 11.49 9.51
N TYR A 138 5.54 10.36 8.81
CA TYR A 138 4.33 9.55 8.92
C TYR A 138 4.15 8.97 10.32
N LEU A 139 5.22 8.52 10.97
CA LEU A 139 5.16 8.01 12.34
C LEU A 139 4.81 9.12 13.35
N ILE A 140 5.38 10.33 13.18
CA ILE A 140 5.04 11.50 14.00
C ILE A 140 3.58 11.89 13.79
N LEU A 141 3.10 11.89 12.55
CA LEU A 141 1.69 12.17 12.23
C LEU A 141 0.77 11.16 12.92
N LEU A 142 1.06 9.86 12.79
CA LEU A 142 0.31 8.80 13.47
C LEU A 142 0.28 9.01 14.99
N TYR A 143 1.45 9.24 15.59
CA TYR A 143 1.57 9.50 17.03
C TYR A 143 0.71 10.69 17.46
N ARG A 144 0.72 11.78 16.70
CA ARG A 144 -0.09 12.97 16.96
C ARG A 144 -1.59 12.67 16.88
N ILE A 145 -2.03 11.97 15.84
CA ILE A 145 -3.43 11.60 15.65
C ILE A 145 -3.91 10.71 16.80
N ILE A 146 -3.14 9.69 17.16
CA ILE A 146 -3.47 8.78 18.27
C ILE A 146 -3.53 9.57 19.60
N ARG A 147 -2.57 10.46 19.84
CA ARG A 147 -2.53 11.27 21.05
C ARG A 147 -3.73 12.21 21.18
N ILE A 148 -4.21 12.77 20.07
CA ILE A 148 -5.43 13.60 20.04
C ILE A 148 -6.64 12.72 20.37
N GLY A 149 -6.78 11.56 19.73
CA GLY A 149 -7.87 10.63 19.98
C GLY A 149 -7.93 10.16 21.41
N LEU A 150 -6.80 9.83 22.04
CA LEU A 150 -6.75 9.39 23.43
C LEU A 150 -7.08 10.49 24.47
N LYS A 151 -7.03 11.75 24.07
CA LYS A 151 -7.42 12.89 24.93
C LYS A 151 -8.89 13.27 24.78
N SER A 152 -9.59 12.70 23.82
CA SER A 152 -11.00 12.95 23.61
C SER A 152 -11.86 12.29 24.68
N GLU A 153 -12.94 12.96 25.09
CA GLU A 153 -13.92 12.43 26.03
C GLU A 153 -14.93 11.49 25.37
N SER A 154 -15.03 11.55 24.04
CA SER A 154 -15.94 10.73 23.24
C SER A 154 -15.25 9.51 22.66
N LEU A 155 -15.79 8.32 22.91
CA LEU A 155 -15.32 7.07 22.28
C LEU A 155 -15.39 7.13 20.75
N PHE A 156 -16.40 7.79 20.20
CA PHE A 156 -16.55 7.96 18.76
C PHE A 156 -15.37 8.75 18.16
N GLU A 157 -14.99 9.87 18.77
CA GLU A 157 -13.86 10.68 18.34
C GLU A 157 -12.54 9.90 18.44
N THR A 158 -12.37 9.16 19.55
CA THR A 158 -11.18 8.31 19.74
C THR A 158 -11.04 7.28 18.61
N TYR A 159 -12.12 6.52 18.32
CA TYR A 159 -12.07 5.51 17.26
C TYR A 159 -11.92 6.12 15.87
N THR A 160 -12.52 7.27 15.63
CA THR A 160 -12.38 8.00 14.34
C THR A 160 -10.94 8.43 14.14
N CYS A 161 -10.30 9.04 15.13
CA CYS A 161 -8.89 9.42 15.06
C CYS A 161 -7.98 8.22 14.81
N ILE A 162 -8.15 7.13 15.58
CA ILE A 162 -7.36 5.91 15.41
C ILE A 162 -7.58 5.32 14.00
N GLY A 163 -8.83 5.27 13.53
CA GLY A 163 -9.18 4.77 12.22
C GLY A 163 -8.50 5.54 11.09
N ILE A 164 -8.58 6.87 11.13
CA ILE A 164 -7.93 7.73 10.13
C ILE A 164 -6.40 7.57 10.18
N GLY A 165 -5.81 7.54 11.38
CA GLY A 165 -4.36 7.36 11.53
C GLY A 165 -3.87 6.04 10.95
N ILE A 166 -4.56 4.94 11.23
CA ILE A 166 -4.23 3.61 10.68
C ILE A 166 -4.43 3.57 9.17
N LEU A 167 -5.51 4.17 8.66
CA LEU A 167 -5.79 4.21 7.22
C LEU A 167 -4.66 4.93 6.46
N VAL A 168 -4.26 6.10 6.90
CA VAL A 168 -3.16 6.87 6.30
C VAL A 168 -1.85 6.10 6.37
N LEU A 169 -1.52 5.53 7.52
CA LEU A 169 -0.27 4.77 7.67
C LEU A 169 -0.28 3.50 6.83
N SER A 170 -1.40 2.76 6.76
CA SER A 170 -1.48 1.53 5.98
C SER A 170 -1.34 1.80 4.48
N GLN A 171 -1.96 2.87 3.97
CA GLN A 171 -1.80 3.27 2.56
C GLN A 171 -0.35 3.65 2.24
N ALA A 172 0.28 4.48 3.09
CA ALA A 172 1.69 4.84 2.93
C ALA A 172 2.60 3.60 2.96
N SER A 173 2.38 2.69 3.92
CA SER A 173 3.14 1.44 4.05
C SER A 173 3.00 0.54 2.84
N VAL A 174 1.78 0.37 2.32
CA VAL A 174 1.54 -0.43 1.11
C VAL A 174 2.25 0.16 -0.10
N ASN A 175 2.20 1.49 -0.30
CA ASN A 175 2.94 2.14 -1.39
C ASN A 175 4.44 1.89 -1.27
N MET A 176 5.03 2.06 -0.09
CA MET A 176 6.46 1.78 0.17
C MET A 176 6.81 0.31 -0.11
N LEU A 177 5.98 -0.64 0.33
CA LEU A 177 6.18 -2.07 0.12
C LEU A 177 6.07 -2.47 -1.36
N VAL A 178 5.18 -1.84 -2.12
CA VAL A 178 5.07 -2.02 -3.57
C VAL A 178 6.32 -1.49 -4.28
N CYS A 179 6.77 -0.28 -3.94
CA CYS A 179 7.98 0.32 -4.52
C CYS A 179 9.24 -0.51 -4.24
N THR A 180 9.35 -1.12 -3.07
CA THR A 180 10.47 -2.02 -2.73
C THR A 180 10.33 -3.42 -3.35
N GLY A 181 9.17 -3.72 -3.96
CA GLY A 181 8.88 -5.00 -4.59
C GLY A 181 8.60 -6.14 -3.61
N ILE A 182 8.37 -5.84 -2.32
CA ILE A 182 7.94 -6.83 -1.31
C ILE A 182 6.47 -7.18 -1.54
N PHE A 183 5.67 -6.20 -1.95
CA PHE A 183 4.24 -6.38 -2.24
C PHE A 183 3.95 -6.29 -3.75
N PRO A 184 2.93 -6.98 -4.28
CA PRO A 184 2.52 -6.85 -5.67
C PRO A 184 2.00 -5.43 -5.95
N VAL A 185 2.08 -5.00 -7.20
CA VAL A 185 1.56 -3.70 -7.64
C VAL A 185 0.06 -3.63 -7.34
N THR A 186 -0.34 -2.66 -6.54
CA THR A 186 -1.71 -2.53 -6.01
C THR A 186 -2.45 -1.30 -6.51
N GLY A 187 -1.76 -0.34 -7.14
CA GLY A 187 -2.36 0.92 -7.54
C GLY A 187 -2.79 1.79 -6.35
N GLN A 188 -2.05 1.72 -5.23
CA GLN A 188 -2.31 2.54 -4.05
C GLN A 188 -1.41 3.77 -4.05
N ASN A 189 -2.03 4.94 -4.11
CA ASN A 189 -1.32 6.20 -4.07
C ASN A 189 -0.80 6.47 -2.65
N MET A 190 0.31 7.21 -2.57
CA MET A 190 0.85 7.65 -1.29
C MET A 190 -0.02 8.79 -0.74
N PRO A 191 -0.63 8.65 0.45
CA PRO A 191 -1.53 9.67 0.99
C PRO A 191 -0.77 10.96 1.28
N LEU A 192 -1.44 12.10 1.08
CA LEU A 192 -0.95 13.48 1.31
C LEU A 192 0.16 13.95 0.35
N LEU A 193 0.79 13.10 -0.43
CA LEU A 193 1.97 13.45 -1.24
C LEU A 193 1.81 13.12 -2.73
N ALA A 194 1.19 11.99 -3.07
CA ALA A 194 1.06 11.57 -4.46
C ALA A 194 0.04 12.43 -5.22
N MET A 195 0.26 12.59 -6.51
CA MET A 195 -0.72 13.21 -7.40
C MET A 195 -1.85 12.21 -7.69
N GLY A 196 -3.03 12.46 -7.14
CA GLY A 196 -4.22 11.66 -7.36
C GLY A 196 -5.38 12.16 -6.53
N GLY A 197 -6.61 12.03 -7.04
CA GLY A 197 -7.81 12.51 -6.32
C GLY A 197 -8.02 11.86 -4.95
N SER A 198 -7.51 10.65 -4.74
CA SER A 198 -7.57 9.93 -3.46
C SER A 198 -6.39 10.23 -2.52
N ALA A 199 -5.37 10.95 -2.97
CA ALA A 199 -4.21 11.29 -2.16
C ALA A 199 -4.41 12.58 -1.35
N LEU A 200 -5.40 13.39 -1.72
CA LEU A 200 -5.71 14.69 -1.11
C LEU A 200 -6.83 14.63 -0.08
N ILE A 201 -7.47 13.47 0.07
CA ILE A 201 -8.50 13.19 1.08
C ILE A 201 -7.84 12.35 2.16
#